data_8682c1db90b45cb609087e30d52b9794
#
_entry.id   8682c1db90b45cb609087e30d52b9794
#
_cell.length_a   1.000
_cell.length_b   1.000
_cell.length_c   1.000
_cell.angle_alpha   90.00
_cell.angle_beta   90.00
_cell.angle_gamma   90.00
#
_symmetry.space_group_name_H-M   'P 1'
#
loop_
_entity.id
_entity.type
_entity.pdbx_description
1 polymer ?
#
loop_
_entity_poly.entity_id
_entity_poly.type
_entity_poly.pdbx_seq_one_letter_code
_entity_poly.pdbx_strand_id
1 'polypeptide(L)'
;MKKQIAKMIFKLSGWSYHIEPEILENKQVIIGFEHTSNLDAVLSVALFEILEIKIHTLIKKELFQGPLKPLLEKLGGIAVDRHSKSDIVSQMVKLFEQNDRFNLVIAPQATRAKDGSTRKPIRTGFWHIARAANVPIVLMYANPVTKEGGILGKIYPENLETDLKLIQALYKEKVGLDICIPEQSN
;
A
#
# COMPACT_ATOMS: atom_id res chain seq x y z
N MET A 1 -3.43 9.94 -15.02
CA MET A 1 -3.04 9.25 -16.28
C MET A 1 -4.31 8.71 -16.91
N LYS A 2 -4.41 8.64 -18.24
CA LYS A 2 -5.63 8.12 -18.87
C LYS A 2 -5.64 6.58 -18.84
N LYS A 3 -6.79 5.97 -18.54
CA LYS A 3 -6.99 4.50 -18.44
C LYS A 3 -6.42 3.70 -19.63
N GLN A 4 -6.52 4.25 -20.85
CA GLN A 4 -5.95 3.61 -22.04
C GLN A 4 -4.42 3.55 -22.02
N ILE A 5 -3.75 4.62 -21.54
CA ILE A 5 -2.28 4.64 -21.36
C ILE A 5 -1.86 3.60 -20.32
N ALA A 6 -2.61 3.51 -19.22
CA ALA A 6 -2.37 2.53 -18.17
C ALA A 6 -2.48 1.08 -18.69
N LYS A 7 -3.51 0.77 -19.49
CA LYS A 7 -3.63 -0.54 -20.16
C LYS A 7 -2.50 -0.82 -21.14
N MET A 8 -2.03 0.20 -21.85
CA MET A 8 -0.89 0.07 -22.77
C MET A 8 0.41 -0.23 -22.02
N ILE A 9 0.64 0.39 -20.85
CA ILE A 9 1.79 0.11 -19.98
C ILE A 9 1.81 -1.38 -19.59
N PHE A 10 0.69 -1.93 -19.12
CA PHE A 10 0.59 -3.35 -18.82
C PHE A 10 0.87 -4.23 -20.02
N LYS A 11 0.28 -3.93 -21.17
CA LYS A 11 0.50 -4.70 -22.41
C LYS A 11 1.97 -4.68 -22.85
N LEU A 12 2.64 -3.53 -22.78
CA LEU A 12 4.04 -3.39 -23.20
C LEU A 12 5.03 -3.96 -22.20
N SER A 13 4.71 -3.93 -20.91
CA SER A 13 5.57 -4.48 -19.85
C SER A 13 5.54 -6.02 -19.79
N GLY A 14 4.54 -6.66 -20.41
CA GLY A 14 4.30 -8.10 -20.31
C GLY A 14 3.79 -8.54 -18.95
N TRP A 15 3.27 -7.59 -18.13
CA TRP A 15 2.62 -7.88 -16.86
C TRP A 15 1.12 -8.09 -17.04
N SER A 16 0.58 -9.01 -16.27
CA SER A 16 -0.86 -9.21 -16.10
C SER A 16 -1.32 -8.78 -14.71
N TYR A 17 -2.62 -8.57 -14.55
CA TYR A 17 -3.21 -8.30 -13.24
C TYR A 17 -4.52 -9.05 -13.07
N HIS A 18 -4.75 -9.51 -11.84
CA HIS A 18 -5.98 -10.17 -11.46
C HIS A 18 -6.59 -9.44 -10.26
N ILE A 19 -7.78 -8.88 -10.45
CA ILE A 19 -8.48 -8.13 -9.42
C ILE A 19 -9.97 -8.42 -9.51
N GLU A 20 -10.54 -8.77 -8.38
CA GLU A 20 -11.97 -8.82 -8.16
C GLU A 20 -12.42 -7.47 -7.61
N PRO A 21 -13.09 -6.63 -8.41
CA PRO A 21 -13.45 -5.25 -8.00
C PRO A 21 -14.29 -5.19 -6.72
N GLU A 22 -15.06 -6.25 -6.44
CA GLU A 22 -15.95 -6.37 -5.27
C GLU A 22 -15.19 -6.41 -3.93
N ILE A 23 -13.88 -6.69 -3.96
CA ILE A 23 -13.04 -6.65 -2.77
C ILE A 23 -12.79 -5.22 -2.32
N LEU A 24 -12.79 -4.26 -3.28
CA LEU A 24 -12.45 -2.87 -3.02
C LEU A 24 -13.61 -2.12 -2.38
N GLU A 25 -13.27 -1.24 -1.43
CA GLU A 25 -14.21 -0.41 -0.71
C GLU A 25 -13.99 1.07 -1.03
N ASN A 26 -14.97 1.91 -0.68
CA ASN A 26 -14.84 3.36 -0.85
C ASN A 26 -13.75 3.94 0.06
N LYS A 27 -13.58 3.35 1.25
CA LYS A 27 -12.58 3.76 2.24
C LYS A 27 -11.77 2.55 2.67
N GLN A 28 -10.46 2.60 2.47
CA GLN A 28 -9.60 1.45 2.76
C GLN A 28 -8.13 1.86 2.89
N VAL A 29 -7.39 1.08 3.66
CA VAL A 29 -5.92 1.10 3.64
C VAL A 29 -5.45 -0.01 2.71
N ILE A 30 -4.64 0.33 1.73
CA ILE A 30 -4.08 -0.63 0.77
C ILE A 30 -2.61 -0.83 1.11
N ILE A 31 -2.21 -2.08 1.33
CA ILE A 31 -0.80 -2.43 1.51
C ILE A 31 -0.31 -3.31 0.37
N GLY A 32 0.96 -3.19 0.02
CA GLY A 32 1.60 -4.00 -1.01
C GLY A 32 3.03 -4.35 -0.64
N PHE A 33 3.45 -5.52 -1.03
CA PHE A 33 4.80 -6.08 -0.99
C PHE A 33 5.08 -6.66 -2.38
N GLU A 34 6.22 -6.75 -2.82
CA GLU A 34 7.55 -6.20 -2.77
C GLU A 34 7.72 -5.09 -3.82
N HIS A 35 8.34 -4.00 -3.45
CA HIS A 35 8.83 -3.03 -4.44
C HIS A 35 10.28 -3.39 -4.76
N THR A 36 10.48 -4.23 -5.78
CA THR A 36 11.81 -4.63 -6.23
C THR A 36 12.41 -3.64 -7.22
N SER A 37 11.56 -2.92 -7.94
CA SER A 37 11.99 -1.99 -9.00
C SER A 37 11.16 -0.70 -9.05
N ASN A 38 11.64 0.30 -9.79
CA ASN A 38 10.86 1.50 -10.09
C ASN A 38 9.68 1.18 -11.03
N LEU A 39 9.76 0.10 -11.80
CA LEU A 39 8.69 -0.36 -12.66
C LEU A 39 7.45 -0.76 -11.84
N ASP A 40 7.65 -1.37 -10.68
CA ASP A 40 6.53 -1.78 -9.80
C ASP A 40 5.70 -0.58 -9.34
N ALA A 41 6.35 0.56 -9.08
CA ALA A 41 5.65 1.79 -8.74
C ALA A 41 4.83 2.32 -9.93
N VAL A 42 5.38 2.26 -11.15
CA VAL A 42 4.67 2.68 -12.37
C VAL A 42 3.48 1.75 -12.64
N LEU A 43 3.66 0.44 -12.50
CA LEU A 43 2.60 -0.55 -12.67
C LEU A 43 1.50 -0.40 -11.61
N SER A 44 1.87 -0.14 -10.36
CA SER A 44 0.90 0.12 -9.29
C SER A 44 0.04 1.36 -9.58
N VAL A 45 0.67 2.47 -9.99
CA VAL A 45 -0.07 3.68 -10.41
C VAL A 45 -0.96 3.39 -11.61
N ALA A 46 -0.44 2.68 -12.63
CA ALA A 46 -1.22 2.29 -13.79
C ALA A 46 -2.43 1.40 -13.42
N LEU A 47 -2.25 0.50 -12.46
CA LEU A 47 -3.32 -0.36 -11.97
C LEU A 47 -4.44 0.46 -11.31
N PHE A 48 -4.09 1.40 -10.42
CA PHE A 48 -5.09 2.27 -9.79
C PHE A 48 -5.83 3.16 -10.81
N GLU A 49 -5.15 3.59 -11.87
CA GLU A 49 -5.81 4.30 -12.99
C GLU A 49 -6.79 3.41 -13.77
N ILE A 50 -6.46 2.12 -13.97
CA ILE A 50 -7.36 1.15 -14.61
C ILE A 50 -8.59 0.92 -13.75
N LEU A 51 -8.41 0.83 -12.43
CA LEU A 51 -9.46 0.64 -11.44
C LEU A 51 -10.27 1.91 -11.15
N GLU A 52 -9.83 3.06 -11.66
CA GLU A 52 -10.44 4.38 -11.43
C GLU A 52 -10.45 4.76 -9.93
N ILE A 53 -9.42 4.32 -9.21
CA ILE A 53 -9.24 4.58 -7.78
C ILE A 53 -8.26 5.74 -7.58
N LYS A 54 -8.73 6.80 -6.94
CA LYS A 54 -7.85 7.88 -6.47
C LYS A 54 -7.14 7.41 -5.20
N ILE A 55 -5.82 7.31 -5.27
CA ILE A 55 -4.98 6.91 -4.15
C ILE A 55 -4.36 8.09 -3.43
N HIS A 56 -4.02 7.88 -2.15
CA HIS A 56 -3.25 8.81 -1.33
C HIS A 56 -2.07 8.05 -0.72
N THR A 57 -0.93 8.73 -0.54
CA THR A 57 0.26 8.12 0.06
C THR A 57 0.97 9.07 1.00
N LEU A 58 1.61 8.53 2.04
CA LEU A 58 2.30 9.30 3.07
C LEU A 58 3.70 9.70 2.59
N ILE A 59 3.95 10.98 2.46
CA ILE A 59 5.23 11.54 2.01
C ILE A 59 5.80 12.43 3.11
N LYS A 60 7.12 12.41 3.27
CA LYS A 60 7.81 13.27 4.24
C LYS A 60 7.47 14.75 4.00
N LYS A 61 7.12 15.46 5.07
CA LYS A 61 6.75 16.89 5.06
C LYS A 61 7.83 17.76 4.40
N GLU A 62 9.09 17.43 4.57
CA GLU A 62 10.21 18.19 4.00
C GLU A 62 10.18 18.23 2.47
N LEU A 63 9.65 17.20 1.81
CA LEU A 63 9.53 17.16 0.35
C LEU A 63 8.45 18.11 -0.19
N PHE A 64 7.53 18.56 0.67
CA PHE A 64 6.51 19.55 0.31
C PHE A 64 6.98 21.00 0.45
N GLN A 65 8.19 21.23 0.93
CA GLN A 65 8.77 22.58 1.07
C GLN A 65 9.43 23.09 -0.21
N GLY A 66 9.53 22.24 -1.25
CA GLY A 66 10.20 22.54 -2.50
C GLY A 66 9.26 22.68 -3.71
N PRO A 67 9.84 22.89 -4.92
CA PRO A 67 9.08 23.05 -6.16
C PRO A 67 8.27 21.81 -6.56
N LEU A 68 8.53 20.67 -5.94
CA LEU A 68 7.80 19.42 -6.18
C LEU A 68 6.41 19.35 -5.49
N LYS A 69 6.11 20.30 -4.57
CA LYS A 69 4.85 20.31 -3.82
C LYS A 69 3.60 20.13 -4.71
N PRO A 70 3.39 20.93 -5.77
CA PRO A 70 2.17 20.80 -6.59
C PRO A 70 2.05 19.44 -7.28
N LEU A 71 3.19 18.84 -7.67
CA LEU A 71 3.23 17.52 -8.27
C LEU A 71 2.87 16.45 -7.24
N LEU A 72 3.44 16.51 -6.03
CA LEU A 72 3.17 15.55 -4.96
C LEU A 72 1.70 15.59 -4.54
N GLU A 73 1.11 16.78 -4.40
CA GLU A 73 -0.32 16.95 -4.09
C GLU A 73 -1.21 16.38 -5.21
N LYS A 74 -0.87 16.63 -6.47
CA LYS A 74 -1.59 16.11 -7.63
C LYS A 74 -1.54 14.56 -7.68
N LEU A 75 -0.46 13.96 -7.22
CA LEU A 75 -0.29 12.51 -7.12
C LEU A 75 -0.92 11.89 -5.85
N GLY A 76 -1.65 12.68 -5.06
CA GLY A 76 -2.29 12.22 -3.83
C GLY A 76 -1.34 12.11 -2.63
N GLY A 77 -0.19 12.80 -2.67
CA GLY A 77 0.74 12.84 -1.55
C GLY A 77 0.17 13.61 -0.36
N ILE A 78 0.28 13.02 0.83
CA ILE A 78 -0.08 13.63 2.10
C ILE A 78 1.19 13.88 2.90
N ALA A 79 1.42 15.14 3.25
CA ALA A 79 2.57 15.54 4.05
C ALA A 79 2.44 15.03 5.49
N VAL A 80 3.43 14.27 5.96
CA VAL A 80 3.44 13.75 7.34
C VAL A 80 4.77 14.00 8.01
N ASP A 81 4.70 14.37 9.30
CA ASP A 81 5.86 14.40 10.18
C ASP A 81 6.05 13.01 10.78
N ARG A 82 7.13 12.34 10.39
CA ARG A 82 7.40 10.96 10.82
C ARG A 82 7.89 10.84 12.27
N HIS A 83 8.16 11.95 12.93
CA HIS A 83 8.59 11.96 14.34
C HIS A 83 7.42 11.79 15.30
N SER A 84 6.20 12.13 14.89
CA SER A 84 4.99 12.00 15.70
C SER A 84 4.06 10.92 15.15
N LYS A 85 4.22 9.68 15.62
CA LYS A 85 3.42 8.53 15.13
C LYS A 85 1.93 8.65 15.49
N SER A 86 1.61 9.16 16.68
CA SER A 86 0.21 9.37 17.13
C SER A 86 -0.50 10.40 16.26
N ASP A 87 0.21 11.45 15.85
CA ASP A 87 -0.37 12.51 15.03
C ASP A 87 -0.68 12.02 13.61
N ILE A 88 0.13 11.09 13.07
CA ILE A 88 -0.12 10.49 11.77
C ILE A 88 -1.44 9.68 11.79
N VAL A 89 -1.66 8.85 12.82
CA VAL A 89 -2.90 8.08 12.94
C VAL A 89 -4.09 9.01 13.04
N SER A 90 -4.05 10.01 13.93
CA SER A 90 -5.14 10.99 14.11
C SER A 90 -5.40 11.82 12.85
N GLN A 91 -4.35 12.21 12.12
CA GLN A 91 -4.47 12.91 10.85
C GLN A 91 -5.17 12.04 9.80
N MET A 92 -4.81 10.75 9.71
CA MET A 92 -5.43 9.85 8.74
C MET A 92 -6.89 9.55 9.08
N VAL A 93 -7.22 9.34 10.35
CA VAL A 93 -8.62 9.16 10.79
C VAL A 93 -9.48 10.35 10.35
N LYS A 94 -9.05 11.58 10.60
CA LYS A 94 -9.76 12.77 10.14
C LYS A 94 -9.98 12.80 8.62
N LEU A 95 -8.98 12.38 7.84
CA LEU A 95 -9.11 12.33 6.38
C LEU A 95 -10.09 11.24 5.93
N PHE A 96 -10.12 10.09 6.60
CA PHE A 96 -11.12 9.05 6.36
C PHE A 96 -12.55 9.53 6.70
N GLU A 97 -12.73 10.30 7.77
CA GLU A 97 -14.01 10.88 8.16
C GLU A 97 -14.50 11.93 7.16
N GLN A 98 -13.61 12.81 6.71
CA GLN A 98 -13.95 13.96 5.86
C GLN A 98 -14.20 13.62 4.39
N ASN A 99 -13.88 12.43 3.94
CA ASN A 99 -14.00 12.02 2.55
C ASN A 99 -14.92 10.80 2.40
N ASP A 100 -15.84 10.81 1.44
CA ASP A 100 -16.69 9.65 1.13
C ASP A 100 -15.90 8.52 0.46
N ARG A 101 -14.82 8.88 -0.25
CA ARG A 101 -13.89 7.94 -0.86
C ARG A 101 -12.46 8.31 -0.50
N PHE A 102 -11.76 7.39 0.18
CA PHE A 102 -10.38 7.62 0.58
C PHE A 102 -9.58 6.33 0.61
N ASN A 103 -8.63 6.20 -0.30
CA ASN A 103 -7.78 5.02 -0.43
C ASN A 103 -6.35 5.39 -0.06
N LEU A 104 -5.88 4.91 1.09
CA LEU A 104 -4.56 5.19 1.60
C LEU A 104 -3.61 4.03 1.27
N VAL A 105 -2.63 4.26 0.41
CA VAL A 105 -1.61 3.28 0.04
C VAL A 105 -0.40 3.42 0.94
N ILE A 106 -0.01 2.34 1.59
CA ILE A 106 1.16 2.27 2.48
C ILE A 106 2.03 1.08 2.09
N ALA A 107 3.33 1.32 1.89
CA ALA A 107 4.33 0.27 1.80
C ALA A 107 4.83 -0.07 3.22
N PRO A 108 4.48 -1.24 3.78
CA PRO A 108 4.86 -1.59 5.16
C PRO A 108 6.36 -1.81 5.34
N GLN A 109 7.06 -2.15 4.25
CA GLN A 109 8.52 -2.30 4.28
C GLN A 109 9.20 -0.94 4.12
N ALA A 110 10.09 -0.60 5.04
CA ALA A 110 10.76 0.69 5.06
C ALA A 110 11.88 0.82 4.02
N THR A 111 12.44 -0.30 3.57
CA THR A 111 13.58 -0.37 2.64
C THR A 111 13.49 -1.64 1.81
N ARG A 112 13.88 -1.54 0.53
CA ARG A 112 14.11 -2.71 -0.32
C ARG A 112 15.14 -3.62 0.34
N ALA A 113 14.88 -4.92 0.40
CA ALA A 113 15.92 -5.88 0.76
C ALA A 113 17.01 -5.78 -0.34
N LYS A 114 18.23 -5.46 0.06
CA LYS A 114 19.39 -5.69 -0.80
C LYS A 114 19.66 -7.19 -0.80
N ASP A 115 20.02 -7.74 -1.95
CA ASP A 115 20.35 -9.16 -2.07
C ASP A 115 21.28 -9.60 -0.92
N GLY A 116 20.86 -10.64 -0.18
CA GLY A 116 21.59 -11.19 0.96
C GLY A 116 21.41 -10.48 2.32
N SER A 117 20.59 -9.44 2.42
CA SER A 117 20.29 -8.81 3.72
C SER A 117 19.13 -9.48 4.43
N THR A 118 19.21 -9.57 5.78
CA THR A 118 18.09 -10.02 6.61
C THR A 118 16.88 -9.11 6.40
N ARG A 119 15.73 -9.67 6.05
CA ARG A 119 14.48 -8.90 5.89
C ARG A 119 14.11 -8.25 7.22
N LYS A 120 13.96 -6.94 7.20
CA LYS A 120 13.51 -6.20 8.39
C LYS A 120 12.03 -6.43 8.62
N PRO A 121 11.59 -6.48 9.90
CA PRO A 121 10.17 -6.56 10.21
C PRO A 121 9.37 -5.43 9.57
N ILE A 122 8.16 -5.75 9.16
CA ILE A 122 7.23 -4.76 8.61
C ILE A 122 6.82 -3.74 9.67
N ARG A 123 6.51 -2.53 9.24
CA ARG A 123 5.95 -1.49 10.12
C ARG A 123 4.45 -1.65 10.22
N THR A 124 3.91 -1.61 11.43
CA THR A 124 2.49 -1.85 11.72
C THR A 124 1.61 -0.59 11.63
N GLY A 125 2.16 0.56 11.25
CA GLY A 125 1.41 1.83 11.17
C GLY A 125 0.14 1.76 10.32
N PHE A 126 0.14 0.98 9.24
CA PHE A 126 -1.03 0.75 8.40
C PHE A 126 -2.19 0.12 9.19
N TRP A 127 -1.88 -0.84 10.07
CA TRP A 127 -2.87 -1.54 10.89
C TRP A 127 -3.52 -0.59 11.90
N HIS A 128 -2.71 0.22 12.60
CA HIS A 128 -3.21 1.19 13.57
C HIS A 128 -4.11 2.24 12.92
N ILE A 129 -3.75 2.71 11.72
CA ILE A 129 -4.59 3.64 10.94
C ILE A 129 -5.91 2.98 10.55
N ALA A 130 -5.87 1.78 9.96
CA ALA A 130 -7.07 1.07 9.52
C ALA A 130 -8.01 0.74 10.68
N ARG A 131 -7.45 0.29 11.83
CA ARG A 131 -8.21 0.01 13.05
C ARG A 131 -8.89 1.26 13.60
N ALA A 132 -8.14 2.36 13.72
CA ALA A 132 -8.66 3.62 14.26
C ALA A 132 -9.70 4.27 13.34
N ALA A 133 -9.55 4.15 12.02
CA ALA A 133 -10.49 4.66 11.04
C ALA A 133 -11.67 3.71 10.76
N ASN A 134 -11.68 2.52 11.35
CA ASN A 134 -12.68 1.45 11.11
C ASN A 134 -12.87 1.12 9.63
N VAL A 135 -11.76 0.90 8.92
CA VAL A 135 -11.73 0.56 7.49
C VAL A 135 -10.93 -0.71 7.24
N PRO A 136 -11.22 -1.46 6.15
CA PRO A 136 -10.46 -2.67 5.83
C PRO A 136 -9.04 -2.36 5.37
N ILE A 137 -8.19 -3.39 5.49
CA ILE A 137 -6.86 -3.46 4.90
C ILE A 137 -6.95 -4.36 3.68
N VAL A 138 -6.67 -3.81 2.51
CA VAL A 138 -6.60 -4.55 1.24
C VAL A 138 -5.16 -4.96 0.96
N LEU A 139 -4.97 -6.23 0.66
CA LEU A 139 -3.67 -6.85 0.44
C LEU A 139 -3.38 -6.92 -1.06
N MET A 140 -2.44 -6.12 -1.55
CA MET A 140 -1.99 -6.16 -2.94
C MET A 140 -0.62 -6.81 -3.07
N TYR A 141 -0.37 -7.42 -4.22
CA TYR A 141 0.93 -8.02 -4.54
C TYR A 141 1.38 -7.66 -5.96
N ALA A 142 2.69 -7.76 -6.16
CA ALA A 142 3.33 -7.80 -7.46
C ALA A 142 4.40 -8.90 -7.42
N ASN A 143 4.27 -9.91 -8.29
CA ASN A 143 5.24 -10.99 -8.40
C ASN A 143 6.10 -10.78 -9.66
N PRO A 144 7.38 -10.38 -9.51
CA PRO A 144 8.25 -10.11 -10.65
C PRO A 144 8.66 -11.36 -11.44
N VAL A 145 8.57 -12.54 -10.83
CA VAL A 145 8.92 -13.82 -11.48
C VAL A 145 7.83 -14.21 -12.49
N THR A 146 6.56 -14.19 -12.06
CA THR A 146 5.42 -14.51 -12.92
C THR A 146 4.94 -13.31 -13.73
N LYS A 147 5.40 -12.09 -13.40
CA LYS A 147 4.91 -10.81 -13.93
C LYS A 147 3.42 -10.64 -13.73
N GLU A 148 2.96 -11.00 -12.55
CA GLU A 148 1.55 -10.87 -12.16
C GLU A 148 1.40 -9.95 -10.95
N GLY A 149 0.33 -9.18 -10.96
CA GLY A 149 -0.09 -8.36 -9.83
C GLY A 149 -1.57 -8.51 -9.55
N GLY A 150 -1.99 -8.14 -8.35
CA GLY A 150 -3.40 -8.24 -8.00
C GLY A 150 -3.71 -7.99 -6.54
N ILE A 151 -4.91 -8.42 -6.15
CA ILE A 151 -5.39 -8.35 -4.78
C ILE A 151 -5.49 -9.78 -4.24
N LEU A 152 -4.87 -10.02 -3.07
CA LEU A 152 -4.95 -11.30 -2.37
C LEU A 152 -6.23 -11.45 -1.55
N GLY A 153 -6.76 -10.32 -1.08
CA GLY A 153 -7.92 -10.28 -0.21
C GLY A 153 -8.01 -8.99 0.59
N LYS A 154 -8.98 -8.93 1.49
CA LYS A 154 -9.10 -7.87 2.49
C LYS A 154 -9.33 -8.43 3.87
N ILE A 155 -8.88 -7.71 4.89
CA ILE A 155 -9.12 -8.02 6.30
C ILE A 155 -9.64 -6.79 7.02
N TYR A 156 -10.49 -6.99 8.03
CA TYR A 156 -10.88 -5.95 8.98
C TYR A 156 -10.03 -6.09 10.23
N PRO A 157 -9.28 -5.05 10.64
CA PRO A 157 -8.32 -5.17 11.73
C PRO A 157 -9.02 -5.33 13.08
N GLU A 158 -8.74 -6.44 13.78
CA GLU A 158 -9.29 -6.78 15.09
C GLU A 158 -8.20 -6.98 16.14
N ASN A 159 -7.24 -7.84 15.87
CA ASN A 159 -6.11 -8.15 16.74
C ASN A 159 -4.81 -8.12 15.94
N LEU A 160 -3.88 -7.27 16.37
CA LEU A 160 -2.64 -7.03 15.63
C LEU A 160 -1.83 -8.30 15.36
N GLU A 161 -1.68 -9.15 16.36
CA GLU A 161 -0.88 -10.38 16.24
C GLU A 161 -1.51 -11.37 15.24
N THR A 162 -2.79 -11.64 15.45
CA THR A 162 -3.55 -12.57 14.62
C THR A 162 -3.63 -12.07 13.18
N ASP A 163 -3.89 -10.77 12.99
CA ASP A 163 -4.00 -10.17 11.68
C ASP A 163 -2.65 -10.18 10.93
N LEU A 164 -1.53 -9.89 11.61
CA LEU A 164 -0.21 -9.97 11.00
C LEU A 164 0.17 -11.40 10.59
N LYS A 165 -0.17 -12.41 11.41
CA LYS A 165 0.02 -13.82 11.07
C LYS A 165 -0.83 -14.23 9.86
N LEU A 166 -2.07 -13.75 9.79
CA LEU A 166 -2.96 -13.99 8.65
C LEU A 166 -2.40 -13.35 7.37
N ILE A 167 -1.95 -12.10 7.44
CA ILE A 167 -1.31 -11.40 6.32
C ILE A 167 -0.09 -12.19 5.85
N GLN A 168 0.80 -12.60 6.76
CA GLN A 168 1.98 -13.39 6.44
C GLN A 168 1.61 -14.70 5.72
N ALA A 169 0.62 -15.43 6.25
CA ALA A 169 0.16 -16.69 5.66
C ALA A 169 -0.39 -16.50 4.24
N LEU A 170 -1.23 -15.47 4.02
CA LEU A 170 -1.80 -15.17 2.71
C LEU A 170 -0.72 -14.86 1.67
N TYR A 171 0.26 -14.02 2.00
CA TYR A 171 1.36 -13.71 1.07
C TYR A 171 2.24 -14.93 0.79
N LYS A 172 2.51 -15.75 1.81
CA LYS A 172 3.30 -16.97 1.65
C LYS A 172 2.58 -18.00 0.78
N GLU A 173 1.30 -18.24 1.04
CA GLU A 173 0.51 -19.24 0.31
C GLU A 173 0.25 -18.83 -1.15
N LYS A 174 -0.17 -17.57 -1.36
CA LYS A 174 -0.64 -17.12 -2.68
C LYS A 174 0.49 -16.71 -3.63
N VAL A 175 1.57 -16.13 -3.12
CA VAL A 175 2.65 -15.59 -3.95
C VAL A 175 4.05 -16.03 -3.53
N GLY A 176 4.17 -16.92 -2.56
CA GLY A 176 5.45 -17.45 -2.09
C GLY A 176 6.31 -16.42 -1.33
N LEU A 177 5.70 -15.31 -0.90
CA LEU A 177 6.42 -14.23 -0.24
C LEU A 177 6.43 -14.43 1.26
N ASP A 178 7.61 -14.57 1.84
CA ASP A 178 7.81 -14.66 3.28
C ASP A 178 8.01 -13.26 3.89
N ILE A 179 6.98 -12.77 4.59
CA ILE A 179 6.99 -11.45 5.23
C ILE A 179 7.53 -11.59 6.65
N CYS A 180 8.53 -10.79 7.01
CA CYS A 180 9.02 -10.72 8.38
C CYS A 180 8.06 -9.84 9.22
N ILE A 181 7.34 -10.44 10.16
CA ILE A 181 6.50 -9.72 11.13
C ILE A 181 7.33 -9.34 12.36
N PRO A 182 7.01 -8.21 13.06
CA PRO A 182 7.74 -7.83 14.27
C PRO A 182 7.53 -8.86 15.37
N GLU A 183 8.63 -9.17 16.07
CA GLU A 183 8.56 -9.93 17.34
C GLU A 183 7.82 -9.08 18.36
N GLN A 184 6.93 -9.69 19.10
CA GLN A 184 6.29 -9.00 20.21
C GLN A 184 7.31 -8.88 21.35
N SER A 185 7.52 -7.66 21.81
CA SER A 185 8.15 -7.43 23.10
C SER A 185 7.16 -7.87 24.18
N ASN A 186 7.48 -8.96 24.85
CA ASN A 186 6.80 -9.37 26.09
C ASN A 186 6.85 -8.26 27.12
#